data_4621befff456baa5dafd2b95b468f12e
#
_entry.id   4621befff456baa5dafd2b95b468f12e
#
_cell.length_a   1.000
_cell.length_b   1.000
_cell.length_c   1.000
_cell.angle_alpha   90.00
_cell.angle_beta   90.00
_cell.angle_gamma   90.00
#
_symmetry.space_group_name_H-M   'P 1'
#
loop_
_entity.id
_entity.type
_entity.pdbx_description
1 polymer ?
#
loop_
_entity_poly.entity_id
_entity_poly.type
_entity_poly.pdbx_seq_one_letter_code
_entity_poly.pdbx_strand_id
1 'polypeptide(L)'
;IFSRTDFAGGSGLDKAHKRNAGPNDFQRYWDSKGIDVFSGKQVGQEYKVSLLHDTDEVQSTTGTNLYMQELSGSIFFADGDVLKRVDSPLDASPTVTSETAPSAGNNITGMAVLGTRLYLVANGDVYVRTAASTYSVHNNHKTYSKIWSMKGRIVASDTSGDLFEIPDGSTPTTMKTLPTGTEWTDL
;
A
#
# COMPACT_ATOMS: atom_id res chain seq x y z
N ILE A 1 42.33 -5.94 -1.42
CA ILE A 1 40.87 -6.24 -1.51
C ILE A 1 40.54 -6.98 -0.23
N PHE A 2 39.67 -6.45 0.58
CA PHE A 2 39.20 -7.08 1.81
C PHE A 2 37.97 -7.91 1.46
N SER A 3 38.07 -9.22 1.53
CA SER A 3 36.95 -10.11 1.32
C SER A 3 36.37 -10.52 2.68
N ARG A 4 35.07 -10.39 2.84
CA ARG A 4 34.37 -10.75 4.06
C ARG A 4 33.30 -11.78 3.78
N THR A 5 33.37 -12.91 4.43
CA THR A 5 32.48 -14.06 4.22
C THR A 5 31.59 -14.37 5.42
N ASP A 6 31.79 -13.68 6.55
CA ASP A 6 31.01 -13.89 7.75
C ASP A 6 30.32 -12.58 8.21
N PHE A 7 29.01 -12.60 8.27
CA PHE A 7 28.12 -11.49 8.66
C PHE A 7 27.29 -11.80 9.91
N ALA A 8 27.68 -12.77 10.71
CA ALA A 8 26.92 -13.23 11.87
C ALA A 8 26.67 -12.13 12.91
N GLY A 9 27.46 -11.06 12.90
CA GLY A 9 27.30 -9.91 13.79
C GLY A 9 26.13 -8.98 13.47
N GLY A 10 25.41 -9.21 12.37
CA GLY A 10 24.28 -8.39 11.93
C GLY A 10 24.67 -7.00 11.45
N SER A 11 23.67 -6.11 11.31
CA SER A 11 23.88 -4.75 10.82
C SER A 11 24.48 -3.86 11.92
N GLY A 12 25.53 -3.14 11.60
CA GLY A 12 26.19 -2.24 12.52
C GLY A 12 25.89 -0.77 12.20
N LEU A 13 24.86 -0.21 12.86
CA LEU A 13 24.50 1.20 12.71
C LEU A 13 25.26 2.14 13.64
N ASP A 14 25.88 1.63 14.69
CA ASP A 14 26.56 2.45 15.68
C ASP A 14 28.01 2.68 15.32
N LYS A 15 28.31 3.90 14.90
CA LYS A 15 29.67 4.35 14.56
C LYS A 15 30.61 4.44 15.78
N ALA A 16 30.05 4.48 17.00
CA ALA A 16 30.87 4.57 18.22
C ALA A 16 31.66 3.28 18.47
N HIS A 17 31.18 2.15 18.00
CA HIS A 17 31.86 0.87 18.13
C HIS A 17 33.09 0.71 17.24
N LYS A 18 33.35 1.61 16.29
CA LYS A 18 34.55 1.55 15.45
C LYS A 18 35.86 1.63 16.21
N ARG A 19 35.85 2.24 17.40
CA ARG A 19 37.08 2.43 18.21
C ARG A 19 37.44 1.25 19.08
N ASN A 20 36.45 0.43 19.43
CA ASN A 20 36.61 -0.73 20.30
C ASN A 20 36.00 -1.98 19.66
N ALA A 21 36.23 -2.17 18.37
CA ALA A 21 35.70 -3.29 17.64
C ALA A 21 36.16 -4.61 18.26
N GLY A 22 35.25 -5.31 18.91
CA GLY A 22 35.45 -6.68 19.35
C GLY A 22 35.43 -7.65 18.15
N PRO A 23 35.78 -8.92 18.36
CA PRO A 23 35.78 -9.90 17.28
C PRO A 23 34.44 -9.99 16.50
N ASN A 24 33.33 -9.74 17.17
CA ASN A 24 32.01 -9.78 16.55
C ASN A 24 31.64 -8.51 15.76
N ASP A 25 32.29 -7.39 16.04
CA ASP A 25 31.99 -6.15 15.30
C ASP A 25 32.50 -6.18 13.87
N PHE A 26 33.49 -6.99 13.60
CA PHE A 26 34.00 -7.23 12.26
C PHE A 26 33.05 -8.11 11.42
N GLN A 27 32.09 -8.76 12.05
CA GLN A 27 31.07 -9.59 11.39
C GLN A 27 29.80 -8.80 11.04
N ARG A 28 29.76 -7.51 11.35
CA ARG A 28 28.64 -6.65 11.02
C ARG A 28 28.84 -6.00 9.67
N TYR A 29 27.74 -5.74 9.00
CA TYR A 29 27.69 -4.90 7.78
C TYR A 29 27.03 -3.57 8.13
N TRP A 30 27.41 -2.51 7.42
CA TRP A 30 26.96 -1.15 7.72
C TRP A 30 25.70 -0.74 6.97
N ASP A 31 25.52 -1.32 5.80
CA ASP A 31 24.38 -1.09 4.93
C ASP A 31 24.16 -2.31 4.05
N SER A 32 22.90 -2.63 3.79
CA SER A 32 22.54 -3.67 2.85
C SER A 32 21.29 -3.27 2.08
N LYS A 33 21.27 -3.52 0.79
CA LYS A 33 20.13 -3.32 -0.08
C LYS A 33 19.93 -4.55 -0.95
N GLY A 34 18.73 -5.09 -0.95
CA GLY A 34 18.43 -6.30 -1.70
C GLY A 34 19.09 -7.57 -1.17
N ILE A 35 19.49 -7.59 0.11
CA ILE A 35 20.16 -8.73 0.74
C ILE A 35 19.42 -9.09 2.03
N ASP A 36 19.05 -10.35 2.17
CA ASP A 36 18.58 -10.91 3.44
C ASP A 36 19.76 -11.46 4.24
N VAL A 37 20.11 -10.77 5.30
CA VAL A 37 21.20 -11.16 6.21
C VAL A 37 20.74 -12.06 7.35
N PHE A 38 19.43 -12.26 7.47
CA PHE A 38 18.82 -13.06 8.52
C PHE A 38 18.31 -14.41 8.03
N SER A 39 18.45 -14.70 6.74
CA SER A 39 18.12 -16.05 6.23
C SER A 39 19.06 -17.07 6.81
N GLY A 40 18.67 -17.50 7.92
CA GLY A 40 18.81 -18.64 8.71
C GLY A 40 20.14 -19.32 8.92
N LYS A 41 20.54 -19.30 10.17
CA LYS A 41 21.35 -20.37 10.70
C LYS A 41 20.44 -21.35 11.42
N GLN A 42 20.40 -22.60 10.95
CA GLN A 42 20.04 -23.73 11.80
C GLN A 42 21.28 -24.16 12.60
N VAL A 43 21.05 -24.79 13.76
CA VAL A 43 22.15 -25.28 14.61
C VAL A 43 23.16 -26.10 13.79
N GLY A 44 24.42 -25.66 13.78
CA GLY A 44 25.51 -26.32 13.04
C GLY A 44 25.73 -25.81 11.61
N GLN A 45 24.97 -24.83 11.13
CA GLN A 45 25.20 -24.19 9.83
C GLN A 45 25.82 -22.81 9.95
N GLU A 46 26.59 -22.43 8.95
CA GLU A 46 27.11 -21.07 8.85
C GLU A 46 26.01 -20.10 8.41
N TYR A 47 26.04 -18.87 8.92
CA TYR A 47 25.19 -17.81 8.42
C TYR A 47 25.55 -17.47 6.98
N LYS A 48 24.54 -17.46 6.12
CA LYS A 48 24.68 -17.07 4.73
C LYS A 48 23.93 -15.76 4.49
N VAL A 49 24.54 -14.90 3.71
CA VAL A 49 23.87 -13.77 3.13
C VAL A 49 23.19 -14.25 1.85
N SER A 50 21.89 -14.16 1.79
CA SER A 50 21.12 -14.48 0.59
C SER A 50 20.67 -13.19 -0.08
N LEU A 51 20.63 -13.16 -1.39
CA LEU A 51 19.90 -12.11 -2.11
C LEU A 51 18.42 -12.26 -1.79
N LEU A 52 17.77 -11.13 -1.54
CA LEU A 52 16.32 -11.11 -1.58
C LEU A 52 15.86 -11.55 -2.96
N HIS A 53 14.70 -12.19 -3.02
CA HIS A 53 14.11 -12.54 -4.30
C HIS A 53 14.14 -11.34 -5.24
N ASP A 54 14.51 -11.60 -6.49
CA ASP A 54 14.40 -10.62 -7.55
C ASP A 54 12.93 -10.18 -7.66
N THR A 55 12.74 -8.88 -7.85
CA THR A 55 11.40 -8.32 -8.00
C THR A 55 11.10 -8.19 -9.49
N ASP A 56 10.25 -9.07 -10.00
CA ASP A 56 9.75 -8.95 -11.35
C ASP A 56 8.66 -7.88 -11.43
N GLU A 57 8.69 -7.09 -12.48
CA GLU A 57 7.61 -6.15 -12.78
C GLU A 57 6.38 -6.92 -13.24
N VAL A 58 5.32 -6.90 -12.42
CA VAL A 58 4.04 -7.51 -12.76
C VAL A 58 3.23 -6.64 -13.71
N GLN A 59 3.26 -5.33 -13.49
CA GLN A 59 2.51 -4.35 -14.28
C GLN A 59 3.10 -2.95 -14.12
N SER A 60 3.38 -2.28 -15.24
CA SER A 60 3.67 -0.85 -15.25
C SER A 60 2.39 -0.03 -15.11
N THR A 61 2.53 1.14 -14.49
CA THR A 61 1.45 2.10 -14.30
C THR A 61 1.74 3.37 -15.10
N THR A 62 0.69 4.01 -15.58
CA THR A 62 0.79 5.27 -16.34
C THR A 62 0.10 6.44 -15.65
N GLY A 63 -0.75 6.15 -14.68
CA GLY A 63 -1.50 7.15 -13.93
C GLY A 63 -0.68 7.84 -12.85
N THR A 64 -1.13 9.03 -12.45
CA THR A 64 -0.51 9.82 -11.39
C THR A 64 -1.12 9.56 -10.00
N ASN A 65 -2.35 9.04 -9.95
CA ASN A 65 -3.07 8.73 -8.73
C ASN A 65 -3.03 7.22 -8.51
N LEU A 66 -2.06 6.77 -7.74
CA LEU A 66 -1.85 5.35 -7.44
C LEU A 66 -2.34 5.04 -6.03
N TYR A 67 -3.38 4.23 -5.95
CA TYR A 67 -3.91 3.68 -4.70
C TYR A 67 -3.92 2.16 -4.81
N MET A 68 -3.60 1.49 -3.74
CA MET A 68 -3.53 0.03 -3.72
C MET A 68 -4.25 -0.52 -2.49
N GLN A 69 -5.02 -1.58 -2.69
CA GLN A 69 -5.72 -2.31 -1.63
C GLN A 69 -5.70 -3.81 -1.92
N GLU A 70 -5.61 -4.60 -0.87
CA GLU A 70 -5.78 -6.04 -0.94
C GLU A 70 -7.21 -6.40 -0.57
N LEU A 71 -7.83 -7.28 -1.35
CA LEU A 71 -9.16 -7.83 -1.07
C LEU A 71 -9.23 -9.27 -1.54
N SER A 72 -9.50 -10.19 -0.60
CA SER A 72 -9.73 -11.62 -0.88
C SER A 72 -8.59 -12.29 -1.67
N GLY A 73 -7.34 -11.96 -1.36
CA GLY A 73 -6.15 -12.53 -1.99
C GLY A 73 -5.79 -11.93 -3.36
N SER A 74 -6.55 -10.96 -3.85
CA SER A 74 -6.20 -10.16 -5.03
C SER A 74 -5.74 -8.77 -4.62
N ILE A 75 -4.80 -8.21 -5.35
CA ILE A 75 -4.39 -6.82 -5.20
C ILE A 75 -5.14 -5.97 -6.22
N PHE A 76 -5.82 -4.94 -5.73
CA PHE A 76 -6.45 -3.92 -6.55
C PHE A 76 -5.61 -2.66 -6.53
N PHE A 77 -5.39 -2.05 -7.69
CA PHE A 77 -4.74 -0.74 -7.75
C PHE A 77 -5.39 0.17 -8.79
N ALA A 78 -5.46 1.45 -8.46
CA ALA A 78 -5.93 2.48 -9.35
C ALA A 78 -4.77 3.00 -10.20
N ASP A 79 -4.95 3.06 -11.50
CA ASP A 79 -4.02 3.63 -12.46
C ASP A 79 -4.77 4.72 -13.25
N GLY A 80 -4.85 5.91 -12.66
CA GLY A 80 -5.69 6.98 -13.18
C GLY A 80 -7.18 6.65 -13.10
N ASP A 81 -7.83 6.54 -14.25
CA ASP A 81 -9.24 6.20 -14.41
C ASP A 81 -9.51 4.70 -14.65
N VAL A 82 -8.49 3.87 -14.46
CA VAL A 82 -8.60 2.41 -14.61
C VAL A 82 -8.37 1.73 -13.28
N LEU A 83 -9.24 0.80 -12.90
CA LEU A 83 -8.99 -0.11 -11.80
C LEU A 83 -8.36 -1.39 -12.37
N LYS A 84 -7.19 -1.74 -11.88
CA LYS A 84 -6.50 -2.99 -12.22
C LYS A 84 -6.56 -3.95 -11.04
N ARG A 85 -6.71 -5.23 -11.36
CA ARG A 85 -6.70 -6.33 -10.40
C ARG A 85 -5.61 -7.31 -10.73
N VAL A 86 -4.81 -7.66 -9.75
CA VAL A 86 -3.80 -8.73 -9.83
C VAL A 86 -4.32 -9.92 -9.03
N ASP A 87 -4.62 -10.99 -9.72
CA ASP A 87 -4.99 -12.26 -9.10
C ASP A 87 -3.76 -13.10 -8.85
N SER A 88 -3.75 -13.83 -7.72
CA SER A 88 -2.62 -14.67 -7.31
C SER A 88 -1.28 -13.92 -7.35
N PRO A 89 -1.13 -12.80 -6.64
CA PRO A 89 0.05 -11.93 -6.75
C PRO A 89 1.37 -12.61 -6.32
N LEU A 90 1.30 -13.75 -5.66
CA LEU A 90 2.47 -14.55 -5.23
C LEU A 90 2.83 -15.66 -6.22
N ASP A 91 2.07 -15.85 -7.27
CA ASP A 91 2.38 -16.85 -8.30
C ASP A 91 3.52 -16.34 -9.20
N ALA A 92 4.22 -17.28 -9.83
CA ALA A 92 5.30 -16.95 -10.77
C ALA A 92 4.81 -16.16 -12.01
N SER A 93 3.51 -16.21 -12.30
CA SER A 93 2.88 -15.49 -13.41
C SER A 93 1.51 -14.99 -12.98
N PRO A 94 1.42 -13.90 -12.21
CA PRO A 94 0.16 -13.36 -11.76
C PRO A 94 -0.66 -12.80 -12.94
N THR A 95 -1.98 -12.97 -12.87
CA THR A 95 -2.87 -12.43 -13.90
C THR A 95 -3.29 -11.01 -13.56
N VAL A 96 -3.06 -10.09 -14.50
CA VAL A 96 -3.51 -8.70 -14.38
C VAL A 96 -4.72 -8.46 -15.27
N THR A 97 -5.81 -8.00 -14.65
CA THR A 97 -7.06 -7.67 -15.33
C THR A 97 -7.37 -6.19 -15.16
N SER A 98 -7.66 -5.49 -16.25
CA SER A 98 -8.17 -4.11 -16.20
C SER A 98 -9.68 -4.12 -16.08
N GLU A 99 -10.20 -3.33 -15.16
CA GLU A 99 -11.63 -3.10 -14.95
C GLU A 99 -11.96 -1.65 -15.29
N THR A 100 -13.12 -1.43 -15.91
CA THR A 100 -13.61 -0.06 -16.14
C THR A 100 -13.82 0.63 -14.80
N ALA A 101 -13.38 1.86 -14.64
CA ALA A 101 -13.64 2.65 -13.43
C ALA A 101 -15.14 2.97 -13.27
N PRO A 102 -15.60 3.29 -12.05
CA PRO A 102 -17.02 3.62 -11.79
C PRO A 102 -17.48 4.88 -12.53
N SER A 103 -16.55 5.79 -12.85
CA SER A 103 -16.85 7.01 -13.60
C SER A 103 -15.83 7.16 -14.73
N ALA A 104 -16.26 6.89 -15.95
CA ALA A 104 -15.38 6.91 -17.13
C ALA A 104 -14.69 8.28 -17.32
N GLY A 105 -13.38 8.24 -17.56
CA GLY A 105 -12.56 9.42 -17.76
C GLY A 105 -12.25 10.23 -16.49
N ASN A 106 -12.69 9.77 -15.32
CA ASN A 106 -12.38 10.41 -14.05
C ASN A 106 -11.47 9.53 -13.20
N ASN A 107 -10.38 10.11 -12.75
CA ASN A 107 -9.41 9.42 -11.92
C ASN A 107 -10.03 8.89 -10.63
N ILE A 108 -9.59 7.72 -10.22
CA ILE A 108 -9.85 7.20 -8.88
C ILE A 108 -8.93 7.97 -7.93
N THR A 109 -9.51 8.67 -6.96
CA THR A 109 -8.80 9.54 -6.02
C THR A 109 -8.66 8.96 -4.62
N GLY A 110 -9.19 7.78 -4.39
CA GLY A 110 -9.06 7.06 -3.13
C GLY A 110 -9.64 5.65 -3.22
N MET A 111 -9.09 4.75 -2.42
CA MET A 111 -9.55 3.37 -2.30
C MET A 111 -9.48 2.92 -0.85
N ALA A 112 -10.49 2.17 -0.41
CA ALA A 112 -10.51 1.56 0.91
C ALA A 112 -11.23 0.21 0.88
N VAL A 113 -10.82 -0.71 1.73
CA VAL A 113 -11.49 -2.00 1.93
C VAL A 113 -12.15 -2.02 3.30
N LEU A 114 -13.41 -2.41 3.34
CA LEU A 114 -14.13 -2.68 4.56
C LEU A 114 -14.86 -4.02 4.45
N GLY A 115 -14.45 -4.98 5.29
CA GLY A 115 -14.95 -6.35 5.21
C GLY A 115 -14.61 -7.01 3.86
N THR A 116 -15.62 -7.40 3.11
CA THR A 116 -15.47 -8.04 1.79
C THR A 116 -15.75 -7.08 0.63
N ARG A 117 -15.73 -5.77 0.87
CA ARG A 117 -16.11 -4.76 -0.12
C ARG A 117 -14.97 -3.78 -0.38
N LEU A 118 -14.76 -3.47 -1.65
CA LEU A 118 -13.86 -2.42 -2.11
C LEU A 118 -14.67 -1.16 -2.40
N TYR A 119 -14.27 -0.07 -1.77
CA TYR A 119 -14.82 1.27 -1.96
C TYR A 119 -13.85 2.14 -2.71
N LEU A 120 -14.37 3.01 -3.59
CA LEU A 120 -13.57 3.87 -4.45
C LEU A 120 -14.18 5.28 -4.47
N VAL A 121 -13.33 6.27 -4.57
CA VAL A 121 -13.75 7.65 -4.87
C VAL A 121 -13.42 7.94 -6.33
N ALA A 122 -14.40 8.33 -7.11
CA ALA A 122 -14.22 8.80 -8.47
C ALA A 122 -15.25 9.90 -8.78
N ASN A 123 -14.87 10.95 -9.49
CA ASN A 123 -15.74 12.11 -9.78
C ASN A 123 -16.41 12.73 -8.55
N GLY A 124 -15.77 12.63 -7.38
CA GLY A 124 -16.33 13.15 -6.13
C GLY A 124 -17.36 12.26 -5.42
N ASP A 125 -17.77 11.15 -6.02
CA ASP A 125 -18.71 10.20 -5.42
C ASP A 125 -17.97 9.00 -4.82
N VAL A 126 -18.58 8.39 -3.79
CA VAL A 126 -18.12 7.13 -3.22
C VAL A 126 -18.89 5.99 -3.86
N TYR A 127 -18.18 5.06 -4.43
CA TYR A 127 -18.73 3.84 -5.04
C TYR A 127 -18.32 2.60 -4.25
N VAL A 128 -19.12 1.56 -4.30
CA VAL A 128 -18.77 0.22 -3.87
C VAL A 128 -18.73 -0.71 -5.08
N ARG A 129 -17.62 -1.45 -5.20
CA ARG A 129 -17.48 -2.47 -6.24
C ARG A 129 -18.31 -3.70 -5.86
N THR A 130 -19.25 -4.08 -6.72
CA THR A 130 -20.14 -5.24 -6.52
C THR A 130 -19.70 -6.46 -7.34
N ALA A 131 -19.09 -6.24 -8.50
CA ALA A 131 -18.47 -7.27 -9.33
C ALA A 131 -17.39 -6.62 -10.23
N ALA A 132 -16.71 -7.41 -11.05
CA ALA A 132 -15.75 -6.88 -12.03
C ALA A 132 -16.42 -5.83 -12.93
N SER A 133 -15.83 -4.65 -13.02
CA SER A 133 -16.36 -3.49 -13.77
C SER A 133 -17.81 -3.10 -13.43
N THR A 134 -18.29 -3.47 -12.23
CA THR A 134 -19.66 -3.18 -11.78
C THR A 134 -19.61 -2.50 -10.42
N TYR A 135 -20.25 -1.34 -10.35
CA TYR A 135 -20.21 -0.48 -9.18
C TYR A 135 -21.61 0.03 -8.85
N SER A 136 -21.87 0.25 -7.59
CA SER A 136 -23.04 0.96 -7.08
C SER A 136 -22.59 2.22 -6.37
N VAL A 137 -23.33 3.31 -6.53
CA VAL A 137 -23.09 4.53 -5.74
C VAL A 137 -23.37 4.19 -4.28
N HIS A 138 -22.37 4.35 -3.44
CA HIS A 138 -22.50 4.21 -1.99
C HIS A 138 -22.92 5.53 -1.35
N ASN A 139 -22.31 6.63 -1.77
CA ASN A 139 -22.67 7.96 -1.30
C ASN A 139 -22.24 9.05 -2.28
N ASN A 140 -23.13 10.02 -2.53
CA ASN A 140 -22.91 11.17 -3.42
C ASN A 140 -23.44 12.49 -2.82
N HIS A 141 -23.60 12.54 -1.51
CA HIS A 141 -24.12 13.74 -0.83
C HIS A 141 -23.09 14.88 -0.70
N LYS A 142 -21.81 14.59 -0.95
CA LYS A 142 -20.70 15.53 -0.91
C LYS A 142 -19.75 15.25 -2.08
N THR A 143 -18.81 16.16 -2.32
CA THR A 143 -17.72 15.95 -3.27
C THR A 143 -16.51 15.44 -2.51
N TYR A 144 -16.33 14.13 -2.51
CA TYR A 144 -15.26 13.47 -1.78
C TYR A 144 -13.96 13.49 -2.57
N SER A 145 -12.83 13.58 -1.85
CA SER A 145 -11.49 13.56 -2.43
C SER A 145 -10.70 12.30 -2.07
N LYS A 146 -10.82 11.84 -0.83
CA LYS A 146 -10.09 10.67 -0.32
C LYS A 146 -10.99 9.81 0.57
N ILE A 147 -10.61 8.54 0.76
CA ILE A 147 -11.40 7.57 1.50
C ILE A 147 -10.51 6.63 2.31
N TRP A 148 -10.95 6.26 3.48
CA TRP A 148 -10.28 5.31 4.38
C TRP A 148 -11.29 4.36 5.04
N SER A 149 -10.77 3.25 5.51
CA SER A 149 -11.48 2.33 6.39
C SER A 149 -10.93 2.47 7.80
N MET A 150 -11.76 2.91 8.74
CA MET A 150 -11.35 3.16 10.11
C MET A 150 -12.36 2.57 11.11
N LYS A 151 -11.90 1.70 12.00
CA LYS A 151 -12.73 1.13 13.09
C LYS A 151 -14.08 0.57 12.62
N GLY A 152 -14.07 -0.15 11.48
CA GLY A 152 -15.28 -0.78 10.95
C GLY A 152 -16.23 0.18 10.22
N ARG A 153 -15.75 1.34 9.81
CA ARG A 153 -16.52 2.36 9.09
C ARG A 153 -15.78 2.83 7.85
N ILE A 154 -16.52 3.36 6.89
CA ILE A 154 -15.96 4.14 5.80
C ILE A 154 -15.94 5.61 6.21
N VAL A 155 -14.80 6.22 6.04
CA VAL A 155 -14.54 7.63 6.32
C VAL A 155 -13.99 8.26 5.06
N ALA A 156 -14.45 9.44 4.68
CA ALA A 156 -13.94 10.17 3.53
C ALA A 156 -13.75 11.65 3.85
N SER A 157 -12.81 12.27 3.16
CA SER A 157 -12.66 13.73 3.19
C SER A 157 -13.22 14.35 1.92
N ASP A 158 -13.73 15.57 2.04
CA ASP A 158 -14.02 16.42 0.89
C ASP A 158 -12.81 17.30 0.51
N THR A 159 -13.00 18.10 -0.52
CA THR A 159 -11.98 19.06 -1.00
C THR A 159 -11.78 20.25 -0.09
N SER A 160 -12.68 20.47 0.88
CA SER A 160 -12.59 21.53 1.89
C SER A 160 -11.79 21.13 3.12
N GLY A 161 -11.42 19.83 3.21
CA GLY A 161 -10.71 19.27 4.36
C GLY A 161 -11.64 18.76 5.47
N ASP A 162 -12.93 18.75 5.26
CA ASP A 162 -13.86 18.13 6.20
C ASP A 162 -13.81 16.61 6.11
N LEU A 163 -13.82 15.96 7.26
CA LEU A 163 -13.82 14.50 7.40
C LEU A 163 -15.21 14.02 7.79
N PHE A 164 -15.72 13.04 7.07
CA PHE A 164 -17.06 12.50 7.23
C PHE A 164 -17.06 10.99 7.46
N GLU A 165 -17.94 10.53 8.33
CA GLU A 165 -18.41 9.13 8.30
C GLU A 165 -19.43 8.98 7.16
N ILE A 166 -19.23 7.98 6.32
CA ILE A 166 -19.99 7.79 5.09
C ILE A 166 -20.92 6.57 5.24
N PRO A 167 -22.18 6.78 5.62
CA PRO A 167 -23.18 5.71 5.61
C PRO A 167 -23.66 5.41 4.19
N ASP A 168 -24.24 4.22 3.99
CA ASP A 168 -24.81 3.82 2.72
C ASP A 168 -26.06 4.66 2.40
N GLY A 169 -25.97 5.41 1.30
CA GLY A 169 -27.09 6.20 0.74
C GLY A 169 -27.67 7.30 1.64
N SER A 170 -27.10 7.51 2.83
CA SER A 170 -27.62 8.51 3.79
C SER A 170 -26.69 9.72 3.90
N THR A 171 -27.20 10.80 4.49
CA THR A 171 -26.41 12.02 4.72
C THR A 171 -25.18 11.73 5.59
N PRO A 172 -23.97 12.12 5.15
CA PRO A 172 -22.76 11.90 5.90
C PRO A 172 -22.74 12.70 7.21
N THR A 173 -22.07 12.16 8.22
CA THR A 173 -21.89 12.83 9.49
C THR A 173 -20.49 13.43 9.54
N THR A 174 -20.39 14.75 9.74
CA THR A 174 -19.09 15.43 9.91
C THR A 174 -18.42 14.97 11.20
N MET A 175 -17.24 14.41 11.07
CA MET A 175 -16.42 13.94 12.20
C MET A 175 -15.44 15.02 12.64
N LYS A 176 -14.83 15.72 11.70
CA LYS A 176 -13.81 16.73 11.94
C LYS A 176 -13.74 17.72 10.77
N THR A 177 -13.54 18.97 11.10
CA THR A 177 -13.22 20.05 10.15
C THR A 177 -11.78 20.46 10.36
N LEU A 178 -11.01 20.55 9.27
CA LEU A 178 -9.67 21.11 9.28
C LEU A 178 -9.69 22.63 9.03
N PRO A 179 -8.64 23.35 9.45
CA PRO A 179 -8.46 24.74 9.03
C PRO A 179 -8.40 24.87 7.52
N THR A 180 -8.93 25.96 6.99
CA THR A 180 -8.94 26.25 5.54
C THR A 180 -7.54 26.12 4.93
N GLY A 181 -7.43 25.42 3.81
CA GLY A 181 -6.17 25.20 3.09
C GLY A 181 -5.34 24.02 3.60
N THR A 182 -5.89 23.21 4.50
CA THR A 182 -5.26 21.94 4.92
C THR A 182 -6.01 20.75 4.32
N GLU A 183 -5.29 19.67 4.10
CA GLU A 183 -5.84 18.41 3.56
C GLU A 183 -5.42 17.22 4.42
N TRP A 184 -6.27 16.19 4.46
CA TRP A 184 -5.89 14.89 4.99
C TRP A 184 -5.00 14.18 3.99
N THR A 185 -3.83 13.76 4.43
CA THR A 185 -2.91 12.97 3.59
C THR A 185 -3.09 11.49 3.83
N ASP A 186 -3.25 11.10 5.10
CA ASP A 186 -3.50 9.74 5.54
C ASP A 186 -4.19 9.74 6.91
N LEU A 187 -4.82 8.61 7.30
CA LEU A 187 -5.52 8.40 8.57
C LEU A 187 -5.14 7.07 9.20
#